data_e6c65c98015803eaec70f6596168c21c
#
_entry.id   e6c65c98015803eaec70f6596168c21c
#
_cell.length_a   1.000
_cell.length_b   1.000
_cell.length_c   1.000
_cell.angle_alpha   90.00
_cell.angle_beta   90.00
_cell.angle_gamma   90.00
#
_symmetry.space_group_name_H-M   'P 1'
#
loop_
_entity.id
_entity.type
_entity.pdbx_description
1 polymer ?
#
loop_
_entity_poly.entity_id
_entity_poly.type
_entity_poly.pdbx_seq_one_letter_code
_entity_poly.pdbx_strand_id
1 'polypeptide(L)'
;ALVMTMSLVTVSAGAKDFSDDDSITYQEAVDVISEIGVVDGYTGGDFKPTDVLTRGAAAKIICNLILGPTTASALSASSAPFKDVPVSNTFAGYITYCAQEKIINGYPDGTFRPTGTLTGNAFMKMLLGALGYDSAVESYTGPNWSVAVIKQAAGIGLDDGNDEFVGSKAVTREEAALYAFNMLQATMVEYDAKTSVDINGATVTIAGDKAKEVAQGSYDNNMHKPNLQFAERYFDKLDKTETTDDFARPATKWTFKGDKIGTYADAADVTYTSNVKLGDIYSDLDMSEKDKNAEVYYNGVEADDVAVSKGNTVKVSSSSANNKLVADGSTVEVFYDEDNNDVTICIIDTYVGTISSKEEKVSDPYVVVNSESLVTEKDASTPVSISGSKARFETNTDNFEEDDVVLFTYSQSADEIKSVVKAESVEGTLDKYTLGKNLTLADTEYKYSKNIAFSFGSETSMTTKSDYVIYLDTNGMVIYVDEQEFDASQYAYVLYTQSSNSRFGKDQVQLVMSDGSVKTVDTDDDYTSLEGTIVYYRADDKGEYALRQAANVHKNGSIVTTEDDRTYPISTNGVLRNGATDFDMKNTRAAITTKTGTTVYGNSE
;
A
#
# COMPACT_ATOMS: atom_id res chain seq x y z
N ALA A 1 15.17 4.79 -9.36
CA ALA A 1 14.47 4.52 -8.11
C ALA A 1 12.99 4.68 -8.40
N LEU A 2 12.24 3.59 -8.38
CA LEU A 2 10.79 3.62 -8.47
C LEU A 2 10.34 4.11 -7.10
N VAL A 3 9.96 5.37 -7.00
CA VAL A 3 9.26 5.88 -5.82
C VAL A 3 7.87 5.23 -5.92
N MET A 4 7.66 4.12 -5.20
CA MET A 4 6.33 3.71 -4.85
C MET A 4 5.81 4.79 -3.89
N THR A 5 5.15 5.78 -4.45
CA THR A 5 4.24 6.57 -3.65
C THR A 5 3.19 5.57 -3.16
N MET A 6 3.27 5.19 -1.89
CA MET A 6 2.10 4.63 -1.24
C MET A 6 1.04 5.71 -1.37
N SER A 7 0.14 5.55 -2.34
CA SER A 7 -1.12 6.23 -2.24
C SER A 7 -1.70 5.72 -0.92
N LEU A 8 -1.71 6.57 0.08
CA LEU A 8 -2.39 6.32 1.35
C LEU A 8 -3.88 6.28 1.01
N VAL A 9 -4.31 5.13 0.49
CA VAL A 9 -5.73 4.84 0.34
C VAL A 9 -6.23 4.73 1.76
N THR A 10 -6.94 5.73 2.21
CA THR A 10 -7.71 5.62 3.43
C THR A 10 -8.86 4.69 3.11
N VAL A 11 -8.70 3.40 3.44
CA VAL A 11 -9.80 2.44 3.37
C VAL A 11 -10.91 2.98 4.24
N SER A 12 -12.01 3.35 3.62
CA SER A 12 -13.17 3.89 4.32
C SER A 12 -14.09 2.73 4.65
N ALA A 13 -14.43 2.56 5.91
CA ALA A 13 -15.50 1.66 6.33
C ALA A 13 -16.77 1.99 5.53
N GLY A 14 -17.14 1.13 4.56
CA GLY A 14 -18.32 1.32 3.71
C GLY A 14 -18.21 0.76 2.31
N ALA A 15 -17.02 0.64 1.74
CA ALA A 15 -16.80 -0.03 0.46
C ALA A 15 -16.91 -1.56 0.59
N LYS A 16 -17.11 -2.25 -0.53
CA LYS A 16 -17.00 -3.72 -0.56
C LYS A 16 -15.53 -4.09 -0.41
N ASP A 17 -15.18 -4.72 0.70
CA ASP A 17 -13.84 -5.25 0.91
C ASP A 17 -13.62 -6.47 0.01
N PHE A 18 -12.59 -6.42 -0.83
CA PHE A 18 -12.14 -7.56 -1.59
C PHE A 18 -10.90 -8.17 -0.93
N SER A 19 -10.77 -9.49 -0.98
CA SER A 19 -9.63 -10.19 -0.37
C SER A 19 -8.28 -9.84 -1.02
N ASP A 20 -8.30 -9.22 -2.19
CA ASP A 20 -7.16 -8.77 -2.98
C ASP A 20 -7.10 -7.23 -3.15
N ASP A 21 -7.71 -6.48 -2.23
CA ASP A 21 -7.75 -5.00 -2.26
C ASP A 21 -6.36 -4.38 -2.39
N ASP A 22 -5.37 -4.90 -1.70
CA ASP A 22 -3.97 -4.44 -1.78
C ASP A 22 -3.37 -4.50 -3.20
N SER A 23 -4.00 -5.24 -4.10
CA SER A 23 -3.59 -5.40 -5.50
C SER A 23 -4.35 -4.48 -6.46
N ILE A 24 -5.31 -3.70 -5.97
CA ILE A 24 -6.13 -2.79 -6.77
C ILE A 24 -5.41 -1.45 -6.90
N THR A 25 -5.13 -1.05 -8.13
CA THR A 25 -4.48 0.24 -8.42
C THR A 25 -5.49 1.39 -8.42
N TYR A 26 -6.71 1.16 -8.92
CA TYR A 26 -7.75 2.18 -9.08
C TYR A 26 -8.85 2.02 -8.04
N GLN A 27 -8.48 2.13 -6.75
CA GLN A 27 -9.35 1.82 -5.61
C GLN A 27 -10.67 2.59 -5.63
N GLU A 28 -10.63 3.92 -5.76
CA GLU A 28 -11.83 4.75 -5.82
C GLU A 28 -12.83 4.27 -6.89
N ALA A 29 -12.31 4.01 -8.08
CA ALA A 29 -13.13 3.56 -9.20
C ALA A 29 -13.73 2.17 -8.94
N VAL A 30 -12.94 1.24 -8.40
CA VAL A 30 -13.42 -0.12 -8.08
C VAL A 30 -14.49 -0.09 -7.01
N ASP A 31 -14.28 0.69 -5.94
CA ASP A 31 -15.22 0.82 -4.84
C ASP A 31 -16.56 1.40 -5.30
N VAL A 32 -16.53 2.53 -6.00
CA VAL A 32 -17.76 3.18 -6.48
C VAL A 32 -18.51 2.27 -7.46
N ILE A 33 -17.81 1.70 -8.44
CA ILE A 33 -18.42 0.83 -9.48
C ILE A 33 -18.99 -0.46 -8.88
N SER A 34 -18.33 -0.99 -7.83
CA SER A 34 -18.78 -2.20 -7.13
C SER A 34 -19.96 -1.90 -6.22
N GLU A 35 -19.93 -0.79 -5.48
CA GLU A 35 -21.02 -0.44 -4.56
C GLU A 35 -22.35 -0.13 -5.30
N ILE A 36 -22.29 0.52 -6.45
CA ILE A 36 -23.47 0.72 -7.28
C ILE A 36 -23.90 -0.57 -8.03
N GLY A 37 -23.15 -1.67 -7.89
CA GLY A 37 -23.48 -3.00 -8.41
C GLY A 37 -23.20 -3.19 -9.91
N VAL A 38 -22.39 -2.34 -10.51
CA VAL A 38 -22.02 -2.45 -11.95
C VAL A 38 -21.05 -3.61 -12.18
N VAL A 39 -20.08 -3.79 -11.28
CA VAL A 39 -19.17 -4.92 -11.26
C VAL A 39 -19.23 -5.59 -9.88
N ASP A 40 -19.22 -6.91 -9.83
CA ASP A 40 -19.16 -7.67 -8.59
C ASP A 40 -17.80 -8.39 -8.50
N GLY A 41 -17.37 -8.70 -7.28
CA GLY A 41 -16.27 -9.64 -7.02
C GLY A 41 -16.65 -11.08 -7.39
N TYR A 42 -15.69 -11.96 -7.32
CA TYR A 42 -15.90 -13.39 -7.50
C TYR A 42 -16.43 -14.04 -6.20
N THR A 43 -16.92 -15.26 -6.32
CA THR A 43 -17.47 -16.01 -5.16
C THR A 43 -16.46 -16.30 -4.06
N GLY A 44 -15.16 -16.09 -4.31
CA GLY A 44 -14.08 -16.21 -3.33
C GLY A 44 -13.83 -14.94 -2.51
N GLY A 45 -14.47 -13.83 -2.87
CA GLY A 45 -14.21 -12.52 -2.27
C GLY A 45 -13.22 -11.67 -3.06
N ASP A 46 -12.53 -12.23 -4.06
CA ASP A 46 -11.54 -11.51 -4.87
C ASP A 46 -12.20 -10.59 -5.90
N PHE A 47 -11.60 -9.46 -6.19
CA PHE A 47 -11.91 -8.63 -7.35
C PHE A 47 -11.18 -9.09 -8.62
N LYS A 48 -9.94 -9.55 -8.50
CA LYS A 48 -9.01 -9.92 -9.59
C LYS A 48 -8.74 -8.77 -10.57
N PRO A 49 -8.08 -7.72 -10.11
CA PRO A 49 -7.92 -6.47 -10.86
C PRO A 49 -7.25 -6.67 -12.23
N THR A 50 -6.26 -7.54 -12.31
CA THR A 50 -5.45 -7.79 -13.51
C THR A 50 -6.04 -8.79 -14.49
N ASP A 51 -7.15 -9.46 -14.14
CA ASP A 51 -7.84 -10.39 -15.05
C ASP A 51 -8.39 -9.64 -16.28
N VAL A 52 -8.23 -10.24 -17.45
CA VAL A 52 -8.68 -9.63 -18.71
C VAL A 52 -10.19 -9.71 -18.87
N LEU A 53 -10.81 -8.61 -19.25
CA LEU A 53 -12.25 -8.54 -19.50
C LEU A 53 -12.62 -9.27 -20.81
N THR A 54 -13.66 -10.10 -20.74
CA THR A 54 -14.22 -10.73 -21.91
C THR A 54 -15.31 -9.87 -22.55
N ARG A 55 -15.57 -10.07 -23.85
CA ARG A 55 -16.61 -9.34 -24.58
C ARG A 55 -18.02 -9.54 -23.98
N GLY A 56 -18.31 -10.74 -23.47
CA GLY A 56 -19.56 -11.04 -22.79
C GLY A 56 -19.70 -10.33 -21.45
N ALA A 57 -18.62 -10.30 -20.66
CA ALA A 57 -18.58 -9.58 -19.39
C ALA A 57 -18.73 -8.07 -19.58
N ALA A 58 -18.10 -7.50 -20.61
CA ALA A 58 -18.28 -6.09 -20.96
C ALA A 58 -19.73 -5.75 -21.32
N ALA A 59 -20.43 -6.60 -22.08
CA ALA A 59 -21.85 -6.40 -22.36
C ALA A 59 -22.71 -6.40 -21.07
N LYS A 60 -22.37 -7.24 -20.07
CA LYS A 60 -23.01 -7.21 -18.74
C LYS A 60 -22.74 -5.88 -18.03
N ILE A 61 -21.51 -5.40 -18.01
CA ILE A 61 -21.14 -4.10 -17.40
C ILE A 61 -21.97 -2.96 -18.02
N ILE A 62 -22.05 -2.88 -19.35
CA ILE A 62 -22.82 -1.86 -20.04
C ILE A 62 -24.31 -1.94 -19.70
N CYS A 63 -24.88 -3.15 -19.64
CA CYS A 63 -26.28 -3.31 -19.23
C CYS A 63 -26.51 -2.90 -17.78
N ASN A 64 -25.59 -3.23 -16.87
CA ASN A 64 -25.67 -2.79 -15.46
C ASN A 64 -25.60 -1.26 -15.35
N LEU A 65 -24.77 -0.60 -16.16
CA LEU A 65 -24.69 0.86 -16.22
C LEU A 65 -25.97 1.51 -16.71
N ILE A 66 -26.60 1.00 -17.78
CA ILE A 66 -27.76 1.66 -18.41
C ILE A 66 -29.09 1.30 -17.72
N LEU A 67 -29.23 0.08 -17.23
CA LEU A 67 -30.50 -0.43 -16.67
C LEU A 67 -30.49 -0.54 -15.15
N GLY A 68 -29.32 -0.42 -14.54
CA GLY A 68 -29.07 -0.83 -13.17
C GLY A 68 -28.97 -2.38 -13.04
N PRO A 69 -28.26 -2.88 -12.02
CA PRO A 69 -27.94 -4.31 -11.88
C PRO A 69 -29.17 -5.20 -11.73
N THR A 70 -30.21 -4.74 -11.03
CA THR A 70 -31.44 -5.50 -10.82
C THR A 70 -32.19 -5.74 -12.13
N THR A 71 -32.39 -4.70 -12.94
CA THR A 71 -33.09 -4.81 -14.23
C THR A 71 -32.24 -5.59 -15.24
N ALA A 72 -30.94 -5.33 -15.28
CA ALA A 72 -30.03 -6.01 -16.18
C ALA A 72 -29.98 -7.53 -15.91
N SER A 73 -30.05 -7.95 -14.65
CA SER A 73 -30.07 -9.38 -14.28
C SER A 73 -31.29 -10.15 -14.78
N ALA A 74 -32.38 -9.45 -15.07
CA ALA A 74 -33.63 -10.04 -15.62
C ALA A 74 -33.61 -10.17 -17.16
N LEU A 75 -32.55 -9.67 -17.84
CA LEU A 75 -32.43 -9.77 -19.28
C LEU A 75 -32.32 -11.22 -19.74
N SER A 76 -33.08 -11.56 -20.79
CA SER A 76 -33.05 -12.86 -21.43
C SER A 76 -33.14 -12.73 -22.94
N ALA A 77 -32.59 -13.69 -23.66
CA ALA A 77 -32.66 -13.74 -25.12
C ALA A 77 -33.75 -14.73 -25.52
N SER A 78 -34.69 -14.28 -26.37
CA SER A 78 -35.71 -15.16 -26.98
C SER A 78 -35.20 -15.94 -28.19
N SER A 79 -34.12 -15.46 -28.80
CA SER A 79 -33.42 -16.10 -29.92
C SER A 79 -31.92 -15.83 -29.82
N ALA A 80 -31.10 -16.65 -30.49
CA ALA A 80 -29.64 -16.44 -30.51
C ALA A 80 -29.31 -15.12 -31.24
N PRO A 81 -28.71 -14.12 -30.55
CA PRO A 81 -28.38 -12.84 -31.18
C PRO A 81 -27.23 -12.98 -32.20
N PHE A 82 -26.34 -13.96 -32.01
CA PHE A 82 -25.24 -14.30 -32.90
C PHE A 82 -25.07 -15.82 -32.99
N LYS A 83 -24.41 -16.31 -34.04
CA LYS A 83 -24.25 -17.75 -34.31
C LYS A 83 -23.64 -18.53 -33.17
N ASP A 84 -22.73 -17.91 -32.42
CA ASP A 84 -21.98 -18.49 -31.32
C ASP A 84 -22.50 -18.10 -29.91
N VAL A 85 -23.68 -17.45 -29.86
CA VAL A 85 -24.34 -17.05 -28.62
C VAL A 85 -25.71 -17.73 -28.52
N PRO A 86 -25.79 -19.01 -28.12
CA PRO A 86 -27.08 -19.65 -27.91
C PRO A 86 -27.84 -18.99 -26.75
N VAL A 87 -29.17 -19.12 -26.73
CA VAL A 87 -30.02 -18.51 -25.68
C VAL A 87 -29.69 -18.97 -24.27
N SER A 88 -29.03 -20.12 -24.13
CA SER A 88 -28.52 -20.65 -22.85
C SER A 88 -27.19 -20.03 -22.40
N ASN A 89 -26.54 -19.23 -23.23
CA ASN A 89 -25.31 -18.53 -22.84
C ASN A 89 -25.62 -17.51 -21.75
N THR A 90 -24.84 -17.49 -20.68
CA THR A 90 -25.00 -16.60 -19.53
C THR A 90 -25.10 -15.12 -19.94
N PHE A 91 -24.43 -14.72 -21.00
CA PHE A 91 -24.41 -13.34 -21.48
C PHE A 91 -25.43 -13.07 -22.60
N ALA A 92 -26.25 -14.05 -23.01
CA ALA A 92 -27.13 -13.90 -24.17
C ALA A 92 -28.08 -12.70 -24.06
N GLY A 93 -28.71 -12.49 -22.89
CA GLY A 93 -29.62 -11.35 -22.65
C GLY A 93 -28.89 -10.01 -22.77
N TYR A 94 -27.73 -9.88 -22.15
CA TYR A 94 -26.91 -8.66 -22.18
C TYR A 94 -26.43 -8.34 -23.60
N ILE A 95 -25.93 -9.35 -24.30
CA ILE A 95 -25.48 -9.21 -25.70
C ILE A 95 -26.64 -8.82 -26.61
N THR A 96 -27.83 -9.41 -26.43
CA THR A 96 -29.02 -9.06 -27.18
C THR A 96 -29.41 -7.61 -26.98
N TYR A 97 -29.48 -7.16 -25.74
CA TYR A 97 -29.78 -5.77 -25.41
C TYR A 97 -28.78 -4.79 -26.02
N CYS A 98 -27.49 -4.97 -25.78
CA CYS A 98 -26.45 -4.09 -26.34
C CYS A 98 -26.44 -4.07 -27.88
N ALA A 99 -26.79 -5.19 -28.54
CA ALA A 99 -26.90 -5.25 -29.98
C ALA A 99 -28.14 -4.50 -30.51
N GLN A 100 -29.29 -4.59 -29.81
CA GLN A 100 -30.50 -3.84 -30.14
C GLN A 100 -30.32 -2.33 -30.01
N GLU A 101 -29.60 -1.91 -28.93
CA GLU A 101 -29.24 -0.51 -28.71
C GLU A 101 -28.06 -0.04 -29.58
N LYS A 102 -27.54 -0.90 -30.47
CA LYS A 102 -26.42 -0.60 -31.40
C LYS A 102 -25.12 -0.23 -30.71
N ILE A 103 -24.97 -0.55 -29.44
CA ILE A 103 -23.74 -0.33 -28.66
C ILE A 103 -22.64 -1.31 -29.10
N ILE A 104 -23.03 -2.55 -29.42
CA ILE A 104 -22.12 -3.59 -29.88
C ILE A 104 -22.49 -4.09 -31.27
N ASN A 105 -21.46 -4.59 -31.97
CA ASN A 105 -21.62 -5.30 -33.23
C ASN A 105 -20.90 -6.65 -33.16
N GLY A 106 -21.42 -7.64 -33.91
CA GLY A 106 -20.71 -8.89 -34.16
C GLY A 106 -19.60 -8.74 -35.20
N TYR A 107 -18.93 -9.84 -35.45
CA TYR A 107 -17.96 -9.95 -36.53
C TYR A 107 -18.65 -10.21 -37.89
N PRO A 108 -17.97 -9.93 -39.01
CA PRO A 108 -18.54 -10.17 -40.35
C PRO A 108 -18.94 -11.63 -40.61
N ASP A 109 -18.37 -12.59 -39.87
CA ASP A 109 -18.70 -14.02 -39.94
C ASP A 109 -20.01 -14.38 -39.19
N GLY A 110 -20.64 -13.40 -38.56
CA GLY A 110 -21.88 -13.56 -37.79
C GLY A 110 -21.68 -14.07 -36.36
N THR A 111 -20.46 -14.07 -35.86
CA THR A 111 -20.11 -14.41 -34.47
C THR A 111 -19.99 -13.17 -33.59
N PHE A 112 -20.09 -13.33 -32.27
CA PHE A 112 -19.81 -12.29 -31.27
C PHE A 112 -18.54 -12.58 -30.46
N ARG A 113 -18.24 -13.84 -30.23
CA ARG A 113 -17.11 -14.34 -29.43
C ARG A 113 -17.20 -13.90 -27.97
N PRO A 114 -18.21 -14.32 -27.19
CA PRO A 114 -18.46 -13.82 -25.85
C PRO A 114 -17.31 -14.07 -24.86
N THR A 115 -16.52 -15.11 -25.04
CA THR A 115 -15.32 -15.44 -24.24
C THR A 115 -14.03 -14.83 -24.78
N GLY A 116 -14.09 -14.16 -25.93
CA GLY A 116 -12.93 -13.47 -26.50
C GLY A 116 -12.57 -12.25 -25.66
N THR A 117 -11.27 -11.94 -25.58
CA THR A 117 -10.75 -10.76 -24.90
C THR A 117 -11.23 -9.48 -25.58
N LEU A 118 -11.48 -8.46 -24.78
CA LEU A 118 -11.88 -7.14 -25.26
C LEU A 118 -10.67 -6.18 -25.22
N THR A 119 -10.45 -5.41 -26.26
CA THR A 119 -9.43 -4.36 -26.27
C THR A 119 -9.96 -3.07 -25.64
N GLY A 120 -9.05 -2.22 -25.14
CA GLY A 120 -9.41 -0.89 -24.62
C GLY A 120 -10.21 -0.08 -25.63
N ASN A 121 -9.78 -0.03 -26.90
CA ASN A 121 -10.55 0.64 -27.97
C ASN A 121 -11.99 0.15 -28.09
N ALA A 122 -12.20 -1.16 -27.99
CA ALA A 122 -13.53 -1.73 -28.11
C ALA A 122 -14.39 -1.43 -26.89
N PHE A 123 -13.81 -1.39 -25.70
CA PHE A 123 -14.51 -1.03 -24.49
C PHE A 123 -14.88 0.46 -24.48
N MET A 124 -13.95 1.35 -24.80
CA MET A 124 -14.21 2.79 -24.96
C MET A 124 -15.35 3.06 -25.94
N LYS A 125 -15.40 2.33 -27.07
CA LYS A 125 -16.52 2.43 -28.01
C LYS A 125 -17.85 2.05 -27.37
N MET A 126 -17.90 1.04 -26.50
CA MET A 126 -19.12 0.63 -25.81
C MET A 126 -19.57 1.71 -24.81
N LEU A 127 -18.65 2.30 -24.06
CA LEU A 127 -18.91 3.40 -23.13
C LEU A 127 -19.44 4.65 -23.87
N LEU A 128 -18.81 5.05 -24.96
CA LEU A 128 -19.28 6.16 -25.79
C LEU A 128 -20.70 5.90 -26.34
N GLY A 129 -20.99 4.66 -26.76
CA GLY A 129 -22.33 4.28 -27.18
C GLY A 129 -23.36 4.39 -26.05
N ALA A 130 -22.98 4.03 -24.81
CA ALA A 130 -23.83 4.19 -23.63
C ALA A 130 -24.06 5.66 -23.25
N LEU A 131 -23.08 6.55 -23.48
CA LEU A 131 -23.21 8.00 -23.29
C LEU A 131 -24.13 8.67 -24.34
N GLY A 132 -24.49 7.95 -25.41
CA GLY A 132 -25.38 8.46 -26.46
C GLY A 132 -24.71 8.74 -27.80
N TYR A 133 -23.40 8.53 -27.96
CA TYR A 133 -22.70 8.75 -29.23
C TYR A 133 -23.14 7.75 -30.30
N ASP A 134 -23.57 8.26 -31.46
CA ASP A 134 -23.94 7.43 -32.62
C ASP A 134 -22.72 7.00 -33.43
N SER A 135 -22.44 5.70 -33.42
CA SER A 135 -21.26 5.12 -34.10
C SER A 135 -21.17 5.43 -35.60
N ALA A 136 -22.30 5.71 -36.27
CA ALA A 136 -22.31 6.03 -37.69
C ALA A 136 -21.98 7.51 -37.93
N VAL A 137 -22.43 8.39 -37.06
CA VAL A 137 -22.16 9.83 -37.13
C VAL A 137 -20.71 10.11 -36.75
N GLU A 138 -20.24 9.50 -35.65
CA GLU A 138 -18.90 9.76 -35.09
C GLU A 138 -17.78 8.93 -35.74
N SER A 139 -18.09 8.24 -36.85
CA SER A 139 -17.08 7.43 -37.56
C SER A 139 -16.47 6.29 -36.73
N TYR A 140 -17.23 5.72 -35.78
CA TYR A 140 -16.78 4.56 -34.99
C TYR A 140 -16.94 3.24 -35.76
N THR A 141 -16.98 3.32 -37.09
CA THR A 141 -17.06 2.20 -38.04
C THR A 141 -16.01 2.36 -39.13
N GLY A 142 -15.72 1.27 -39.88
CA GLY A 142 -14.73 1.31 -40.94
C GLY A 142 -13.27 1.18 -40.46
N PRO A 143 -12.27 1.36 -41.36
CA PRO A 143 -10.87 1.04 -41.05
C PRO A 143 -10.23 1.85 -39.92
N ASN A 144 -10.65 3.10 -39.71
CA ASN A 144 -10.05 4.04 -38.75
C ASN A 144 -10.90 4.24 -37.49
N TRP A 145 -11.85 3.36 -37.26
CA TRP A 145 -12.81 3.50 -36.15
C TRP A 145 -12.13 3.68 -34.78
N SER A 146 -11.03 2.97 -34.52
CA SER A 146 -10.33 3.03 -33.24
C SER A 146 -9.69 4.38 -32.97
N VAL A 147 -9.21 5.06 -34.03
CA VAL A 147 -8.64 6.42 -33.89
C VAL A 147 -9.73 7.43 -33.51
N ALA A 148 -10.91 7.34 -34.14
CA ALA A 148 -12.04 8.21 -33.81
C ALA A 148 -12.54 7.96 -32.37
N VAL A 149 -12.65 6.70 -31.98
CA VAL A 149 -13.04 6.31 -30.61
C VAL A 149 -12.07 6.86 -29.58
N ILE A 150 -10.77 6.63 -29.73
CA ILE A 150 -9.78 7.07 -28.75
C ILE A 150 -9.72 8.59 -28.66
N LYS A 151 -9.76 9.28 -29.81
CA LYS A 151 -9.78 10.74 -29.79
C LYS A 151 -10.98 11.29 -29.01
N GLN A 152 -12.16 10.69 -29.15
CA GLN A 152 -13.34 11.11 -28.39
C GLN A 152 -13.26 10.71 -26.93
N ALA A 153 -12.86 9.47 -26.63
CA ALA A 153 -12.74 8.96 -25.27
C ALA A 153 -11.75 9.80 -24.44
N ALA A 154 -10.55 10.03 -24.95
CA ALA A 154 -9.56 10.88 -24.29
C ALA A 154 -10.03 12.35 -24.21
N GLY A 155 -10.73 12.85 -25.25
CA GLY A 155 -11.24 14.22 -25.25
C GLY A 155 -12.34 14.50 -24.20
N ILE A 156 -12.95 13.48 -23.61
CA ILE A 156 -13.94 13.60 -22.54
C ILE A 156 -13.47 12.92 -21.23
N GLY A 157 -12.19 12.56 -21.13
CA GLY A 157 -11.56 12.04 -19.93
C GLY A 157 -11.97 10.60 -19.55
N LEU A 158 -12.35 9.74 -20.52
CA LEU A 158 -12.68 8.34 -20.19
C LEU A 158 -11.48 7.52 -19.75
N ASP A 159 -10.28 7.91 -20.13
CA ASP A 159 -9.01 7.27 -19.77
C ASP A 159 -8.25 8.00 -18.65
N ASP A 160 -8.82 9.04 -18.08
CA ASP A 160 -8.20 9.78 -16.98
C ASP A 160 -7.83 8.84 -15.84
N GLY A 161 -6.65 9.07 -15.26
CA GLY A 161 -6.07 8.23 -14.21
C GLY A 161 -5.28 7.01 -14.74
N ASN A 162 -5.22 6.79 -16.07
CA ASN A 162 -4.37 5.76 -16.68
C ASN A 162 -3.45 6.34 -17.77
N ASP A 163 -2.34 6.92 -17.34
CA ASP A 163 -1.33 7.49 -18.26
C ASP A 163 -0.69 6.46 -19.19
N GLU A 164 -0.80 5.17 -18.85
CA GLU A 164 -0.26 4.07 -19.65
C GLU A 164 -1.30 3.42 -20.57
N PHE A 165 -2.44 4.08 -20.81
CA PHE A 165 -3.49 3.55 -21.65
C PHE A 165 -3.01 3.18 -23.06
N VAL A 166 -3.18 1.92 -23.44
CA VAL A 166 -2.91 1.40 -24.78
C VAL A 166 -4.15 0.72 -25.33
N GLY A 167 -4.93 1.46 -26.12
CA GLY A 167 -6.22 1.01 -26.60
C GLY A 167 -6.25 -0.30 -27.40
N SER A 168 -5.12 -0.76 -27.96
CA SER A 168 -5.01 -2.05 -28.65
C SER A 168 -4.76 -3.24 -27.73
N LYS A 169 -4.36 -3.02 -26.48
CA LYS A 169 -4.21 -4.09 -25.48
C LYS A 169 -5.57 -4.55 -24.96
N ALA A 170 -5.60 -5.76 -24.41
CA ALA A 170 -6.75 -6.26 -23.67
C ALA A 170 -6.97 -5.40 -22.41
N VAL A 171 -8.20 -4.99 -22.17
CA VAL A 171 -8.56 -4.24 -20.97
C VAL A 171 -8.68 -5.19 -19.77
N THR A 172 -8.11 -4.79 -18.64
CA THR A 172 -8.24 -5.53 -17.38
C THR A 172 -9.55 -5.16 -16.66
N ARG A 173 -9.86 -5.89 -15.59
CA ARG A 173 -11.08 -5.63 -14.82
C ARG A 173 -11.03 -4.30 -14.08
N GLU A 174 -9.88 -3.95 -13.48
CA GLU A 174 -9.72 -2.65 -12.80
C GLU A 174 -9.68 -1.49 -13.80
N GLU A 175 -9.03 -1.63 -14.96
CA GLU A 175 -9.10 -0.63 -16.03
C GLU A 175 -10.55 -0.44 -16.51
N ALA A 176 -11.32 -1.52 -16.64
CA ALA A 176 -12.72 -1.41 -17.01
C ALA A 176 -13.57 -0.71 -15.93
N ALA A 177 -13.26 -0.92 -14.66
CA ALA A 177 -13.89 -0.19 -13.56
C ALA A 177 -13.52 1.30 -13.61
N LEU A 178 -12.24 1.65 -13.82
CA LEU A 178 -11.79 3.04 -13.98
C LEU A 178 -12.52 3.75 -15.13
N TYR A 179 -12.56 3.15 -16.31
CA TYR A 179 -13.20 3.78 -17.46
C TYR A 179 -14.73 3.89 -17.31
N ALA A 180 -15.37 2.92 -16.65
CA ALA A 180 -16.78 3.00 -16.30
C ALA A 180 -17.03 4.08 -15.24
N PHE A 181 -16.17 4.23 -14.25
CA PHE A 181 -16.20 5.27 -13.24
C PHE A 181 -16.07 6.67 -13.87
N ASN A 182 -15.12 6.86 -14.78
CA ASN A 182 -14.98 8.11 -15.52
C ASN A 182 -16.22 8.41 -16.35
N MET A 183 -16.84 7.36 -16.95
CA MET A 183 -18.09 7.52 -17.69
C MET A 183 -19.26 7.98 -16.79
N LEU A 184 -19.34 7.57 -15.52
CA LEU A 184 -20.36 8.07 -14.60
C LEU A 184 -20.37 9.60 -14.51
N GLN A 185 -19.19 10.20 -14.59
CA GLN A 185 -18.93 11.63 -14.47
C GLN A 185 -18.89 12.35 -15.83
N ALA A 186 -19.08 11.63 -16.94
CA ALA A 186 -19.05 12.20 -18.28
C ALA A 186 -20.43 12.73 -18.70
N THR A 187 -20.44 13.83 -19.46
CA THR A 187 -21.65 14.46 -19.98
C THR A 187 -22.30 13.57 -21.04
N MET A 188 -23.59 13.34 -20.91
CA MET A 188 -24.38 12.63 -21.90
C MET A 188 -24.61 13.46 -23.15
N VAL A 189 -24.76 12.80 -24.27
CA VAL A 189 -25.03 13.46 -25.56
C VAL A 189 -26.27 12.90 -26.25
N GLU A 190 -26.89 13.76 -27.08
CA GLU A 190 -27.98 13.43 -27.94
C GLU A 190 -27.78 14.06 -29.33
N TYR A 191 -28.59 13.63 -30.29
CA TYR A 191 -28.59 14.18 -31.65
C TYR A 191 -29.96 14.74 -31.95
N ASP A 192 -30.03 15.79 -32.76
CA ASP A 192 -31.29 16.32 -33.26
C ASP A 192 -32.07 15.21 -33.98
N ALA A 193 -33.37 15.26 -33.82
CA ALA A 193 -34.26 14.34 -34.50
C ALA A 193 -34.03 14.40 -36.02
N LYS A 194 -33.93 13.23 -36.66
CA LYS A 194 -33.83 13.14 -38.11
C LYS A 194 -35.06 13.78 -38.75
N THR A 195 -34.86 14.89 -39.45
CA THR A 195 -35.92 15.54 -40.20
C THR A 195 -35.98 14.92 -41.58
N SER A 196 -37.09 14.26 -41.91
CA SER A 196 -37.32 13.74 -43.25
C SER A 196 -38.10 14.78 -44.07
N VAL A 197 -37.52 15.19 -45.18
CA VAL A 197 -38.16 16.11 -46.13
C VAL A 197 -38.41 15.35 -47.45
N ASP A 198 -39.65 15.30 -47.87
CA ASP A 198 -39.99 14.77 -49.19
C ASP A 198 -39.69 15.82 -50.28
N ILE A 199 -38.69 15.54 -51.11
CA ILE A 199 -38.32 16.37 -52.25
C ILE A 199 -38.61 15.57 -53.52
N ASN A 200 -39.64 15.96 -54.25
CA ASN A 200 -40.06 15.33 -55.48
C ASN A 200 -40.29 13.81 -55.41
N GLY A 201 -40.86 13.33 -54.33
CA GLY A 201 -41.15 11.90 -54.13
C GLY A 201 -39.97 11.06 -53.62
N ALA A 202 -38.85 11.69 -53.30
CA ALA A 202 -37.72 11.07 -52.60
C ALA A 202 -37.64 11.61 -51.17
N THR A 203 -37.77 10.73 -50.19
CA THR A 203 -37.60 11.11 -48.76
C THR A 203 -36.13 11.30 -48.47
N VAL A 204 -35.71 12.54 -48.27
CA VAL A 204 -34.35 12.89 -47.78
C VAL A 204 -34.43 13.04 -46.28
N THR A 205 -33.75 12.14 -45.58
CA THR A 205 -33.61 12.24 -44.13
C THR A 205 -32.33 13.03 -43.80
N ILE A 206 -32.51 14.19 -43.23
CA ILE A 206 -31.42 15.00 -42.69
C ILE A 206 -31.23 14.53 -41.25
N ALA A 207 -30.16 13.78 -40.99
CA ALA A 207 -29.75 13.46 -39.62
C ALA A 207 -29.10 14.70 -38.99
N GLY A 208 -29.27 14.90 -37.72
CA GLY A 208 -28.40 15.78 -36.95
C GLY A 208 -26.96 15.24 -37.07
N ASP A 209 -26.04 16.09 -37.48
CA ASP A 209 -24.68 15.72 -37.85
C ASP A 209 -23.66 15.93 -36.70
N LYS A 210 -24.12 16.37 -35.54
CA LYS A 210 -23.26 16.62 -34.38
C LYS A 210 -23.93 16.19 -33.08
N ALA A 211 -23.15 15.58 -32.20
CA ALA A 211 -23.52 15.34 -30.83
C ALA A 211 -23.76 16.69 -30.11
N LYS A 212 -24.79 16.75 -29.30
CA LYS A 212 -25.12 17.86 -28.41
C LYS A 212 -25.16 17.37 -26.98
N GLU A 213 -24.56 18.13 -26.09
CA GLU A 213 -24.65 17.83 -24.66
C GLU A 213 -26.11 17.95 -24.17
N VAL A 214 -26.50 17.00 -23.34
CA VAL A 214 -27.83 16.98 -22.73
C VAL A 214 -27.86 17.95 -21.56
N ALA A 215 -28.83 18.88 -21.56
CA ALA A 215 -28.99 19.80 -20.46
C ALA A 215 -29.37 19.08 -19.16
N GLN A 216 -28.95 19.61 -18.01
CA GLN A 216 -29.28 19.09 -16.68
C GLN A 216 -30.79 18.82 -16.46
N GLY A 217 -31.65 19.73 -16.96
CA GLY A 217 -33.10 19.59 -16.86
C GLY A 217 -33.58 19.53 -15.41
N SER A 218 -34.38 18.50 -15.09
CA SER A 218 -34.94 18.29 -13.74
C SER A 218 -34.16 17.24 -12.92
N TYR A 219 -33.03 16.76 -13.40
CA TYR A 219 -32.20 15.83 -12.66
C TYR A 219 -31.42 16.58 -11.57
N ASP A 220 -31.14 15.90 -10.45
CA ASP A 220 -30.28 16.44 -9.39
C ASP A 220 -28.84 16.59 -9.92
N ASN A 221 -28.17 17.68 -9.58
CA ASN A 221 -26.79 17.93 -10.03
C ASN A 221 -25.77 17.39 -9.01
N ASN A 222 -25.76 16.08 -8.85
CA ASN A 222 -24.90 15.39 -7.87
C ASN A 222 -23.44 15.30 -8.29
N MET A 223 -23.14 15.55 -9.58
CA MET A 223 -21.78 15.56 -10.11
C MET A 223 -21.21 17.00 -10.25
N HIS A 224 -22.00 18.01 -9.87
CA HIS A 224 -21.62 19.42 -9.86
C HIS A 224 -21.12 19.95 -11.20
N LYS A 225 -21.69 19.47 -12.32
CA LYS A 225 -21.34 19.91 -13.66
C LYS A 225 -22.50 20.63 -14.36
N PRO A 226 -22.25 21.46 -15.37
CA PRO A 226 -23.29 22.28 -16.01
C PRO A 226 -24.37 21.50 -16.77
N ASN A 227 -24.01 20.36 -17.34
CA ASN A 227 -24.88 19.52 -18.16
C ASN A 227 -25.11 18.17 -17.48
N LEU A 228 -26.07 17.39 -18.00
CA LEU A 228 -26.46 16.11 -17.43
C LEU A 228 -25.34 15.07 -17.54
N GLN A 229 -24.86 14.60 -16.42
CA GLN A 229 -23.88 13.52 -16.34
C GLN A 229 -24.55 12.15 -16.37
N PHE A 230 -23.82 11.11 -16.78
CA PHE A 230 -24.37 9.76 -16.88
C PHE A 230 -24.93 9.25 -15.53
N ALA A 231 -24.18 9.46 -14.44
CA ALA A 231 -24.60 9.02 -13.11
C ALA A 231 -25.91 9.66 -12.66
N GLU A 232 -26.12 10.94 -12.93
CA GLU A 232 -27.34 11.68 -12.53
C GLU A 232 -28.61 11.13 -13.18
N ARG A 233 -28.45 10.55 -14.36
CA ARG A 233 -29.57 9.91 -15.07
C ARG A 233 -29.86 8.50 -14.61
N TYR A 234 -28.84 7.69 -14.36
CA TYR A 234 -28.96 6.25 -14.15
C TYR A 234 -28.71 5.80 -12.72
N PHE A 235 -28.05 6.61 -11.93
CA PHE A 235 -27.67 6.40 -10.53
C PHE A 235 -27.96 7.65 -9.69
N ASP A 236 -29.21 8.12 -9.72
CA ASP A 236 -29.67 9.38 -9.11
C ASP A 236 -29.41 9.51 -7.61
N LYS A 237 -29.01 8.43 -6.95
CA LYS A 237 -28.62 8.40 -5.53
C LYS A 237 -27.12 8.29 -5.31
N LEU A 238 -26.32 8.28 -6.37
CA LEU A 238 -24.87 8.42 -6.28
C LEU A 238 -24.55 9.90 -6.16
N ASP A 239 -23.80 10.28 -5.13
CA ASP A 239 -23.45 11.67 -4.85
C ASP A 239 -21.95 11.81 -4.66
N LYS A 240 -21.41 12.91 -5.19
CA LYS A 240 -20.01 13.30 -5.12
C LYS A 240 -19.90 14.59 -4.32
N THR A 241 -19.07 14.63 -3.30
CA THR A 241 -18.86 15.84 -2.48
C THR A 241 -17.36 16.10 -2.33
N GLU A 242 -16.93 17.31 -2.66
CA GLU A 242 -15.58 17.77 -2.36
C GLU A 242 -15.42 17.96 -0.85
N THR A 243 -14.30 17.50 -0.29
CA THR A 243 -14.01 17.50 1.14
C THR A 243 -12.50 17.44 1.38
N THR A 244 -12.11 17.17 2.59
CA THR A 244 -10.73 16.76 2.92
C THR A 244 -10.76 15.38 3.57
N ASP A 245 -9.66 14.65 3.44
CA ASP A 245 -9.46 13.39 4.16
C ASP A 245 -8.91 13.62 5.58
N ASP A 246 -8.58 12.54 6.28
CA ASP A 246 -8.10 12.58 7.65
C ASP A 246 -6.65 13.13 7.79
N PHE A 247 -5.95 13.36 6.68
CA PHE A 247 -4.68 14.08 6.62
C PHE A 247 -4.82 15.51 6.11
N ALA A 248 -6.06 16.00 5.97
CA ALA A 248 -6.42 17.30 5.41
C ALA A 248 -6.07 17.48 3.92
N ARG A 249 -5.83 16.38 3.20
CA ARG A 249 -5.64 16.42 1.76
C ARG A 249 -6.98 16.75 1.08
N PRO A 250 -7.01 17.57 0.03
CA PRO A 250 -8.18 17.67 -0.83
C PRO A 250 -8.64 16.27 -1.24
N ALA A 251 -9.93 16.02 -1.17
CA ALA A 251 -10.48 14.68 -1.33
C ALA A 251 -11.91 14.70 -1.87
N THR A 252 -12.27 13.63 -2.53
CA THR A 252 -13.64 13.36 -2.96
C THR A 252 -14.28 12.33 -2.06
N LYS A 253 -15.46 12.67 -1.51
CA LYS A 253 -16.31 11.74 -0.79
C LYS A 253 -17.45 11.26 -1.69
N TRP A 254 -17.57 9.94 -1.81
CA TRP A 254 -18.67 9.29 -2.49
C TRP A 254 -19.68 8.69 -1.52
N THR A 255 -20.98 8.85 -1.84
CA THR A 255 -22.06 8.20 -1.12
C THR A 255 -23.06 7.60 -2.11
N PHE A 256 -23.67 6.48 -1.76
CA PHE A 256 -24.74 5.87 -2.54
C PHE A 256 -25.95 5.56 -1.65
N LYS A 257 -27.11 6.08 -2.00
CA LYS A 257 -28.36 5.97 -1.20
C LYS A 257 -28.23 6.51 0.22
N GLY A 258 -27.27 7.39 0.46
CA GLY A 258 -26.98 7.99 1.75
C GLY A 258 -25.88 7.26 2.56
N ASP A 259 -25.51 6.06 2.14
CA ASP A 259 -24.42 5.31 2.77
C ASP A 259 -23.08 5.77 2.17
N LYS A 260 -22.03 5.89 3.00
CA LYS A 260 -20.69 6.28 2.58
C LYS A 260 -20.03 5.12 1.83
N ILE A 261 -19.52 5.38 0.63
CA ILE A 261 -18.62 4.48 -0.09
C ILE A 261 -17.19 4.70 0.39
N GLY A 262 -16.68 5.91 0.23
CA GLY A 262 -15.32 6.23 0.57
C GLY A 262 -15.05 7.73 0.56
N THR A 263 -13.85 8.08 1.06
CA THR A 263 -13.24 9.40 0.88
C THR A 263 -11.85 9.15 0.31
N TYR A 264 -11.59 9.71 -0.87
CA TYR A 264 -10.37 9.44 -1.65
C TYR A 264 -9.63 10.76 -1.86
N ALA A 265 -8.38 10.80 -1.42
CA ALA A 265 -7.54 11.97 -1.60
C ALA A 265 -7.25 12.19 -3.09
N ASP A 266 -7.25 13.45 -3.49
CA ASP A 266 -6.82 13.83 -4.83
C ASP A 266 -5.32 13.57 -5.01
N ALA A 267 -4.87 13.45 -6.25
CA ALA A 267 -3.45 13.34 -6.55
C ALA A 267 -2.75 14.66 -6.22
N ALA A 268 -1.63 14.61 -5.51
CA ALA A 268 -0.84 15.78 -5.22
C ALA A 268 -0.18 16.33 -6.49
N ASP A 269 -0.16 17.66 -6.65
CA ASP A 269 0.55 18.32 -7.76
C ASP A 269 2.06 18.09 -7.67
N VAL A 270 2.59 18.11 -6.44
CA VAL A 270 4.00 17.82 -6.16
C VAL A 270 4.12 17.02 -4.87
N THR A 271 5.01 16.02 -4.87
CA THR A 271 5.33 15.22 -3.69
C THR A 271 6.83 15.27 -3.39
N TYR A 272 7.18 15.50 -2.12
CA TYR A 272 8.57 15.46 -1.65
C TYR A 272 8.73 14.38 -0.60
N THR A 273 9.84 13.65 -0.70
CA THR A 273 10.22 12.58 0.24
C THR A 273 11.47 12.91 1.05
N SER A 274 11.95 14.13 0.90
CA SER A 274 13.12 14.65 1.61
C SER A 274 12.87 16.09 2.04
N ASN A 275 13.82 16.63 2.80
CA ASN A 275 13.73 18.02 3.26
C ASN A 275 13.47 19.01 2.14
N VAL A 276 12.37 19.72 2.24
CA VAL A 276 11.95 20.79 1.31
C VAL A 276 11.73 22.09 2.07
N LYS A 277 11.89 23.21 1.41
CA LYS A 277 11.59 24.54 1.93
C LYS A 277 10.33 25.08 1.27
N LEU A 278 9.59 25.90 1.99
CA LEU A 278 8.40 26.55 1.43
C LEU A 278 8.71 27.35 0.17
N GLY A 279 9.87 28.01 0.11
CA GLY A 279 10.31 28.74 -1.09
C GLY A 279 10.58 27.85 -2.30
N ASP A 280 11.05 26.62 -2.07
CA ASP A 280 11.28 25.63 -3.13
C ASP A 280 9.92 25.15 -3.69
N ILE A 281 8.94 24.89 -2.82
CA ILE A 281 7.56 24.54 -3.20
C ILE A 281 6.93 25.62 -4.10
N TYR A 282 7.01 26.88 -3.68
CA TYR A 282 6.49 27.98 -4.50
C TYR A 282 7.19 28.11 -5.86
N SER A 283 8.48 27.80 -5.91
CA SER A 283 9.24 27.81 -7.15
C SER A 283 8.82 26.67 -8.09
N ASP A 284 8.60 25.49 -7.54
CA ASP A 284 8.21 24.32 -8.31
C ASP A 284 6.78 24.43 -8.87
N LEU A 285 5.92 25.22 -8.19
CA LEU A 285 4.57 25.54 -8.64
C LEU A 285 4.50 26.78 -9.56
N ASP A 286 5.62 27.38 -9.97
CA ASP A 286 5.68 28.63 -10.75
C ASP A 286 4.88 29.80 -10.13
N MET A 287 4.70 29.80 -8.81
CA MET A 287 3.94 30.81 -8.11
C MET A 287 4.69 32.13 -7.98
N SER A 288 4.02 33.24 -8.28
CA SER A 288 4.59 34.55 -8.04
C SER A 288 4.66 34.90 -6.55
N GLU A 289 5.69 35.65 -6.12
CA GLU A 289 5.86 35.99 -4.70
C GLU A 289 4.70 36.78 -4.07
N LYS A 290 3.75 37.29 -4.87
CA LYS A 290 2.67 38.15 -4.41
C LYS A 290 1.41 37.41 -3.96
N ASP A 291 1.28 36.16 -4.39
CA ASP A 291 0.04 35.39 -4.25
C ASP A 291 0.21 34.14 -3.35
N LYS A 292 1.18 34.20 -2.43
CA LYS A 292 1.56 33.10 -1.56
C LYS A 292 0.59 32.97 -0.39
N ASN A 293 -0.31 32.02 -0.47
CA ASN A 293 -1.17 31.62 0.63
C ASN A 293 -1.03 30.10 0.82
N ALA A 294 -0.32 29.67 1.85
CA ALA A 294 -0.11 28.26 2.12
C ALA A 294 -0.67 27.88 3.49
N GLU A 295 -1.54 26.91 3.49
CA GLU A 295 -1.98 26.21 4.68
C GLU A 295 -1.16 24.94 4.86
N VAL A 296 -0.66 24.70 6.06
CA VAL A 296 0.18 23.55 6.35
C VAL A 296 -0.50 22.66 7.37
N TYR A 297 -0.61 21.40 7.04
CA TYR A 297 -1.15 20.35 7.91
C TYR A 297 -0.08 19.34 8.24
N TYR A 298 -0.03 18.92 9.49
CA TYR A 298 0.89 17.92 9.99
C TYR A 298 0.12 16.75 10.58
N ASN A 299 0.21 15.58 9.94
CA ASN A 299 -0.59 14.40 10.28
C ASN A 299 -2.09 14.71 10.43
N GLY A 300 -2.63 15.55 9.54
CA GLY A 300 -4.05 15.89 9.48
C GLY A 300 -4.50 17.06 10.36
N VAL A 301 -3.60 17.74 11.08
CA VAL A 301 -3.94 18.89 11.91
C VAL A 301 -3.21 20.13 11.41
N GLU A 302 -3.92 21.24 11.26
CA GLU A 302 -3.33 22.53 10.88
C GLU A 302 -2.19 22.90 11.83
N ALA A 303 -1.06 23.29 11.28
CA ALA A 303 0.17 23.52 12.02
C ALA A 303 0.83 24.85 11.68
N ASP A 304 0.95 25.72 12.69
CA ASP A 304 1.81 26.92 12.63
C ASP A 304 3.30 26.56 12.80
N ASP A 305 3.57 25.47 13.49
CA ASP A 305 4.90 24.91 13.75
C ASP A 305 4.97 23.46 13.29
N VAL A 306 6.03 23.09 12.59
CA VAL A 306 6.24 21.73 12.08
C VAL A 306 7.46 21.09 12.71
N ALA A 307 7.32 19.86 13.16
CA ALA A 307 8.41 19.08 13.71
C ALA A 307 9.40 18.65 12.61
N VAL A 308 10.64 19.13 12.67
CA VAL A 308 11.69 18.80 11.71
C VAL A 308 12.72 17.80 12.23
N SER A 309 12.71 17.55 13.54
CA SER A 309 13.48 16.51 14.22
C SER A 309 13.00 16.39 15.66
N LYS A 310 13.40 15.33 16.38
CA LYS A 310 13.02 15.14 17.78
C LYS A 310 13.30 16.39 18.61
N GLY A 311 12.23 17.04 19.10
CA GLY A 311 12.30 18.22 19.95
C GLY A 311 12.61 19.55 19.21
N ASN A 312 12.65 19.56 17.88
CA ASN A 312 12.85 20.78 17.10
C ASN A 312 11.65 21.03 16.18
N THR A 313 11.12 22.24 16.22
CA THR A 313 10.06 22.72 15.34
C THR A 313 10.52 23.90 14.50
N VAL A 314 9.86 24.12 13.37
CA VAL A 314 10.04 25.29 12.51
C VAL A 314 8.69 25.96 12.34
N LYS A 315 8.62 27.27 12.58
CA LYS A 315 7.41 28.05 12.35
C LYS A 315 7.11 28.16 10.87
N VAL A 316 5.89 27.84 10.50
CA VAL A 316 5.37 28.05 9.15
C VAL A 316 4.90 29.50 9.03
N SER A 317 5.81 30.40 8.72
CA SER A 317 5.55 31.83 8.53
C SER A 317 6.30 32.32 7.30
N SER A 318 6.13 33.57 6.94
CA SER A 318 6.88 34.19 5.83
C SER A 318 8.40 34.02 5.95
N SER A 319 8.94 33.87 7.16
CA SER A 319 10.34 33.54 7.41
C SER A 319 10.69 32.09 7.12
N SER A 320 9.70 31.21 7.01
CA SER A 320 9.88 29.78 6.73
C SER A 320 10.28 29.49 5.28
N ALA A 321 10.14 30.46 4.36
CA ALA A 321 10.51 30.29 2.96
C ALA A 321 11.96 29.76 2.76
N ASN A 322 12.86 30.04 3.71
CA ASN A 322 14.24 29.57 3.69
C ASN A 322 14.52 28.43 4.68
N ASN A 323 13.55 28.04 5.49
CA ASN A 323 13.68 26.97 6.45
C ASN A 323 13.15 25.65 5.86
N LYS A 324 13.73 24.54 6.28
CA LYS A 324 13.21 23.22 5.94
C LYS A 324 11.89 23.00 6.67
N LEU A 325 10.86 22.60 5.95
CA LEU A 325 9.55 22.31 6.53
C LEU A 325 9.49 20.96 7.22
N VAL A 326 10.32 20.01 6.76
CA VAL A 326 10.27 18.64 7.23
C VAL A 326 11.65 18.06 7.46
N ALA A 327 11.71 16.98 8.22
CA ALA A 327 12.88 16.13 8.35
C ALA A 327 12.87 14.98 7.32
N ASP A 328 14.00 14.32 7.16
CA ASP A 328 14.09 13.11 6.37
C ASP A 328 13.14 12.03 6.95
N GLY A 329 12.38 11.34 6.10
CA GLY A 329 11.40 10.32 6.51
C GLY A 329 9.95 10.79 6.61
N SER A 330 9.65 12.07 6.31
CA SER A 330 8.28 12.55 6.11
C SER A 330 7.96 12.64 4.63
N THR A 331 6.72 12.38 4.27
CA THR A 331 6.17 12.66 2.94
C THR A 331 5.48 14.02 2.98
N VAL A 332 5.73 14.86 1.98
CA VAL A 332 5.07 16.17 1.82
C VAL A 332 4.30 16.13 0.51
N GLU A 333 3.00 16.20 0.62
CA GLU A 333 2.09 16.31 -0.51
C GLU A 333 1.60 17.73 -0.62
N VAL A 334 1.66 18.29 -1.83
CA VAL A 334 1.31 19.70 -2.11
C VAL A 334 0.19 19.71 -3.12
N PHE A 335 -0.84 20.47 -2.82
CA PHE A 335 -2.02 20.67 -3.65
C PHE A 335 -2.15 22.16 -3.94
N TYR A 336 -2.31 22.51 -5.21
CA TYR A 336 -2.38 23.88 -5.66
C TYR A 336 -3.69 24.19 -6.37
N ASP A 337 -4.49 25.06 -5.78
CA ASP A 337 -5.68 25.60 -6.41
C ASP A 337 -5.30 26.85 -7.22
N GLU A 338 -5.12 26.69 -8.54
CA GLU A 338 -4.74 27.77 -9.45
C GLU A 338 -5.79 28.89 -9.52
N ASP A 339 -7.07 28.56 -9.35
CA ASP A 339 -8.15 29.54 -9.45
C ASP A 339 -8.16 30.51 -8.27
N ASN A 340 -7.78 30.05 -7.08
CA ASN A 340 -7.75 30.81 -5.85
C ASN A 340 -6.33 31.19 -5.41
N ASN A 341 -5.30 30.65 -6.05
CA ASN A 341 -3.89 30.77 -5.63
C ASN A 341 -3.63 30.24 -4.21
N ASP A 342 -4.38 29.24 -3.79
CA ASP A 342 -4.24 28.61 -2.48
C ASP A 342 -3.38 27.34 -2.58
N VAL A 343 -2.47 27.15 -1.63
CA VAL A 343 -1.60 25.98 -1.54
C VAL A 343 -1.89 25.24 -0.25
N THR A 344 -2.28 23.99 -0.35
CA THR A 344 -2.40 23.08 0.79
C THR A 344 -1.17 22.18 0.84
N ILE A 345 -0.49 22.15 1.98
CA ILE A 345 0.71 21.34 2.22
C ILE A 345 0.40 20.34 3.32
N CYS A 346 0.36 19.06 2.96
CA CYS A 346 0.11 17.97 3.90
C CYS A 346 1.41 17.23 4.19
N ILE A 347 1.85 17.28 5.44
CA ILE A 347 3.05 16.59 5.93
C ILE A 347 2.60 15.35 6.68
N ILE A 348 2.99 14.18 6.17
CA ILE A 348 2.60 12.89 6.72
C ILE A 348 3.86 12.14 7.15
N ASP A 349 3.90 11.78 8.42
CA ASP A 349 4.98 10.98 8.98
C ASP A 349 4.70 9.49 8.89
N THR A 350 5.75 8.75 8.56
CA THR A 350 5.77 7.30 8.70
C THR A 350 6.36 6.94 10.06
N TYR A 351 5.73 5.99 10.73
CA TYR A 351 6.15 5.44 12.02
C TYR A 351 6.39 3.93 11.88
N VAL A 352 7.12 3.36 12.82
CA VAL A 352 7.37 1.92 12.89
C VAL A 352 6.77 1.32 14.14
N GLY A 353 6.24 0.11 14.01
CA GLY A 353 5.72 -0.70 15.09
C GLY A 353 5.87 -2.18 14.80
N THR A 354 5.41 -2.99 15.73
CA THR A 354 5.31 -4.45 15.60
C THR A 354 3.86 -4.90 15.71
N ILE A 355 3.48 -5.97 15.04
CA ILE A 355 2.15 -6.56 15.20
C ILE A 355 2.12 -7.31 16.53
N SER A 356 1.33 -6.83 17.48
CA SER A 356 1.21 -7.44 18.80
C SER A 356 0.12 -8.53 18.86
N SER A 357 -0.88 -8.46 18.00
CA SER A 357 -1.94 -9.47 17.84
C SER A 357 -2.76 -9.22 16.59
N LYS A 358 -3.49 -10.26 16.16
CA LYS A 358 -4.47 -10.17 15.07
C LYS A 358 -5.79 -10.84 15.48
N GLU A 359 -6.92 -10.26 15.03
CA GLU A 359 -8.27 -10.75 15.31
C GLU A 359 -8.99 -11.09 14.00
N GLU A 360 -8.90 -12.35 13.60
CA GLU A 360 -9.43 -12.87 12.33
C GLU A 360 -10.91 -13.27 12.37
N LYS A 361 -11.46 -13.50 13.60
CA LYS A 361 -12.78 -14.13 13.80
C LYS A 361 -13.91 -13.15 14.11
N VAL A 362 -13.74 -11.90 13.74
CA VAL A 362 -14.75 -10.84 13.92
C VAL A 362 -15.32 -10.41 12.57
N SER A 363 -16.41 -9.66 12.58
CA SER A 363 -17.00 -9.11 11.34
C SER A 363 -16.04 -8.18 10.60
N ASP A 364 -15.22 -7.46 11.37
CA ASP A 364 -14.25 -6.50 10.89
C ASP A 364 -12.88 -6.93 11.43
N PRO A 365 -12.12 -7.76 10.68
CA PRO A 365 -10.82 -8.25 11.12
C PRO A 365 -9.82 -7.10 11.24
N TYR A 366 -8.93 -7.18 12.24
CA TYR A 366 -7.95 -6.13 12.48
C TYR A 366 -6.65 -6.66 13.03
N VAL A 367 -5.59 -5.88 12.84
CA VAL A 367 -4.30 -6.05 13.52
C VAL A 367 -4.15 -5.01 14.62
N VAL A 368 -3.35 -5.33 15.64
CA VAL A 368 -2.99 -4.41 16.70
C VAL A 368 -1.52 -4.08 16.60
N VAL A 369 -1.21 -2.81 16.43
CA VAL A 369 0.17 -2.31 16.29
C VAL A 369 0.70 -1.86 17.65
N ASN A 370 1.84 -2.38 18.05
CA ASN A 370 2.65 -1.84 19.13
C ASN A 370 3.65 -0.84 18.55
N SER A 371 3.49 0.44 18.86
CA SER A 371 4.34 1.48 18.28
C SER A 371 5.74 1.48 18.89
N GLU A 372 6.76 1.29 18.08
CA GLU A 372 8.17 1.43 18.45
C GLU A 372 8.66 2.87 18.28
N SER A 373 8.10 3.60 17.33
CA SER A 373 8.37 5.03 17.16
C SER A 373 7.61 5.88 18.17
N LEU A 374 8.20 7.00 18.55
CA LEU A 374 7.51 8.01 19.33
C LEU A 374 6.62 8.85 18.41
N VAL A 375 5.32 8.59 18.43
CA VAL A 375 4.32 9.45 17.76
C VAL A 375 4.16 10.73 18.56
N THR A 376 4.37 11.88 17.94
CA THR A 376 4.28 13.17 18.61
C THR A 376 3.21 14.05 17.98
N GLU A 377 2.60 14.92 18.79
CA GLU A 377 1.71 15.96 18.29
C GLU A 377 2.47 16.96 17.39
N LYS A 378 1.72 17.79 16.69
CA LYS A 378 2.24 18.80 15.75
C LYS A 378 3.37 19.69 16.28
N ASP A 379 3.37 19.97 17.56
CA ASP A 379 4.39 20.80 18.22
C ASP A 379 5.63 20.01 18.67
N ALA A 380 5.68 18.70 18.39
CA ALA A 380 6.72 17.75 18.79
C ALA A 380 7.02 17.70 20.30
N SER A 381 6.14 18.25 21.13
CA SER A 381 6.35 18.35 22.57
C SER A 381 5.63 17.25 23.34
N THR A 382 4.48 16.79 22.86
CA THR A 382 3.62 15.84 23.54
C THR A 382 3.57 14.51 22.79
N PRO A 383 3.96 13.38 23.42
CA PRO A 383 3.78 12.06 22.83
C PRO A 383 2.30 11.68 22.76
N VAL A 384 1.88 11.11 21.64
CA VAL A 384 0.58 10.48 21.48
C VAL A 384 0.69 9.02 21.89
N SER A 385 -0.18 8.57 22.78
CA SER A 385 -0.24 7.15 23.15
C SER A 385 -1.06 6.38 22.13
N ILE A 386 -0.42 5.48 21.41
CA ILE A 386 -1.06 4.54 20.47
C ILE A 386 -1.38 3.27 21.27
N SER A 387 -2.61 3.16 21.77
CA SER A 387 -3.05 2.01 22.55
C SER A 387 -4.57 1.83 22.50
N GLY A 388 -5.06 0.63 22.80
CA GLY A 388 -6.48 0.31 22.75
C GLY A 388 -7.03 0.40 21.32
N SER A 389 -8.13 1.12 21.11
CA SER A 389 -8.72 1.30 19.78
C SER A 389 -7.82 2.05 18.80
N LYS A 390 -6.98 2.95 19.29
CA LYS A 390 -6.04 3.72 18.45
C LYS A 390 -4.93 2.88 17.84
N ALA A 391 -4.63 1.73 18.43
CA ALA A 391 -3.62 0.80 17.94
C ALA A 391 -4.19 -0.24 16.98
N ARG A 392 -5.51 -0.22 16.72
CA ARG A 392 -6.16 -1.15 15.81
C ARG A 392 -6.18 -0.58 14.41
N PHE A 393 -5.95 -1.45 13.45
CA PHE A 393 -6.12 -1.16 12.04
C PHE A 393 -6.94 -2.27 11.40
N GLU A 394 -8.13 -1.93 10.91
CA GLU A 394 -9.03 -2.85 10.22
C GLU A 394 -8.46 -3.18 8.85
N THR A 395 -8.18 -4.46 8.61
CA THR A 395 -7.58 -4.96 7.38
C THR A 395 -7.74 -6.47 7.27
N ASN A 396 -7.48 -7.02 6.08
CA ASN A 396 -7.26 -8.45 5.92
C ASN A 396 -5.99 -8.86 6.68
N THR A 397 -6.17 -9.71 7.70
CA THR A 397 -5.08 -10.13 8.60
C THR A 397 -4.20 -11.24 8.04
N ASP A 398 -4.55 -11.84 6.88
CA ASP A 398 -3.81 -12.97 6.29
C ASP A 398 -2.36 -12.62 5.93
N ASN A 399 -2.11 -11.34 5.65
CA ASN A 399 -0.80 -10.82 5.28
C ASN A 399 0.12 -10.52 6.48
N PHE A 400 -0.39 -10.62 7.71
CA PHE A 400 0.34 -10.24 8.91
C PHE A 400 0.50 -11.42 9.87
N GLU A 401 1.66 -11.47 10.55
CA GLU A 401 1.94 -12.37 11.66
C GLU A 401 2.31 -11.56 12.91
N GLU A 402 2.17 -12.17 14.09
CA GLU A 402 2.66 -11.56 15.34
C GLU A 402 4.17 -11.34 15.23
N ASP A 403 4.68 -10.26 15.78
CA ASP A 403 6.06 -9.78 15.73
C ASP A 403 6.52 -9.25 14.34
N ASP A 404 5.68 -9.25 13.30
CA ASP A 404 6.02 -8.54 12.06
C ASP A 404 6.31 -7.07 12.32
N VAL A 405 7.44 -6.60 11.82
CA VAL A 405 7.75 -5.16 11.83
C VAL A 405 7.00 -4.47 10.70
N VAL A 406 6.24 -3.45 11.07
CA VAL A 406 5.35 -2.73 10.16
C VAL A 406 5.62 -1.23 10.17
N LEU A 407 5.39 -0.61 9.02
CA LEU A 407 5.27 0.83 8.89
C LEU A 407 3.79 1.20 9.04
N PHE A 408 3.52 2.31 9.72
CA PHE A 408 2.18 2.83 9.82
C PHE A 408 2.14 4.35 9.73
N THR A 409 0.99 4.88 9.33
CA THR A 409 0.67 6.31 9.43
C THR A 409 -0.42 6.52 10.45
N TYR A 410 -0.37 7.67 11.11
CA TYR A 410 -1.33 8.03 12.15
C TYR A 410 -1.89 9.42 11.89
N SER A 411 -3.22 9.50 11.78
CA SER A 411 -3.90 10.78 11.68
C SER A 411 -4.21 11.33 13.07
N GLN A 412 -3.75 12.54 13.35
CA GLN A 412 -4.06 13.24 14.59
C GLN A 412 -5.48 13.82 14.58
N SER A 413 -6.05 14.11 13.40
CA SER A 413 -7.42 14.60 13.29
C SER A 413 -8.45 13.51 13.56
N ALA A 414 -8.21 12.30 13.04
CA ALA A 414 -9.06 11.13 13.29
C ALA A 414 -8.70 10.39 14.58
N ASP A 415 -7.50 10.61 15.14
CA ASP A 415 -6.96 9.96 16.33
C ASP A 415 -6.85 8.43 16.17
N GLU A 416 -6.41 7.97 14.96
CA GLU A 416 -6.30 6.55 14.61
C GLU A 416 -5.21 6.26 13.56
N ILE A 417 -4.79 4.99 13.47
CA ILE A 417 -3.90 4.50 12.41
C ILE A 417 -4.67 4.47 11.08
N LYS A 418 -4.03 4.95 10.01
CA LYS A 418 -4.64 5.04 8.67
C LYS A 418 -4.05 4.09 7.65
N SER A 419 -2.86 3.57 7.89
CA SER A 419 -2.24 2.55 7.05
C SER A 419 -1.31 1.67 7.87
N VAL A 420 -1.19 0.40 7.51
CA VAL A 420 -0.21 -0.54 8.04
C VAL A 420 0.32 -1.39 6.89
N VAL A 421 1.64 -1.43 6.73
CA VAL A 421 2.30 -2.30 5.75
C VAL A 421 3.54 -2.93 6.37
N LYS A 422 3.95 -4.11 5.90
CA LYS A 422 5.22 -4.71 6.34
C LYS A 422 6.40 -3.84 5.92
N ALA A 423 7.35 -3.67 6.83
CA ALA A 423 8.58 -2.95 6.53
C ALA A 423 9.55 -3.83 5.73
N GLU A 424 10.22 -3.23 4.75
CA GLU A 424 11.34 -3.89 4.07
C GLU A 424 12.55 -3.96 5.00
N SER A 425 13.22 -5.11 5.07
CA SER A 425 14.38 -5.32 5.91
C SER A 425 15.65 -5.57 5.11
N VAL A 426 16.78 -5.16 5.68
CA VAL A 426 18.12 -5.45 5.19
C VAL A 426 18.95 -5.95 6.35
N GLU A 427 19.59 -7.09 6.17
CA GLU A 427 20.48 -7.70 7.16
C GLU A 427 21.95 -7.48 6.80
N GLY A 428 22.78 -7.32 7.81
CA GLY A 428 24.22 -7.25 7.57
C GLY A 428 25.03 -6.82 8.79
N THR A 429 26.34 -6.81 8.60
CA THR A 429 27.29 -6.36 9.61
C THR A 429 27.38 -4.84 9.60
N LEU A 430 27.33 -4.23 10.78
CA LEU A 430 27.47 -2.79 10.95
C LEU A 430 28.94 -2.37 10.83
N ASP A 431 29.28 -1.63 9.77
CA ASP A 431 30.63 -1.13 9.56
C ASP A 431 30.94 0.10 10.40
N LYS A 432 30.04 1.06 10.35
CA LYS A 432 30.13 2.34 11.07
C LYS A 432 28.77 3.01 11.17
N TYR A 433 28.65 3.98 12.07
CA TYR A 433 27.47 4.86 12.14
C TYR A 433 27.86 6.27 12.59
N THR A 434 26.99 7.22 12.29
CA THR A 434 27.11 8.62 12.72
C THR A 434 25.84 8.98 13.49
N LEU A 435 25.99 9.26 14.78
CA LEU A 435 24.89 9.55 15.70
C LEU A 435 23.87 10.53 15.09
N GLY A 436 22.61 10.10 15.07
CA GLY A 436 21.48 10.88 14.60
C GLY A 436 21.49 11.17 13.09
N LYS A 437 22.24 10.43 12.27
CA LYS A 437 22.36 10.71 10.84
C LYS A 437 22.25 9.49 9.93
N ASN A 438 23.14 8.52 10.11
CA ASN A 438 23.27 7.40 9.18
C ASN A 438 24.01 6.23 9.83
N LEU A 439 23.87 5.07 9.21
CA LEU A 439 24.70 3.90 9.43
C LEU A 439 25.17 3.33 8.09
N THR A 440 26.26 2.54 8.13
CA THR A 440 26.71 1.74 6.99
C THR A 440 26.61 0.27 7.38
N LEU A 441 25.82 -0.47 6.63
CA LEU A 441 25.58 -1.89 6.80
C LEU A 441 26.02 -2.62 5.53
N ALA A 442 26.90 -3.61 5.65
CA ALA A 442 27.42 -4.36 4.50
C ALA A 442 27.88 -3.43 3.36
N ASP A 443 28.74 -2.47 3.66
CA ASP A 443 29.30 -1.46 2.73
C ASP A 443 28.28 -0.46 2.15
N THR A 444 26.99 -0.53 2.51
CA THR A 444 25.96 0.39 2.03
C THR A 444 25.57 1.41 3.10
N GLU A 445 25.61 2.70 2.75
CA GLU A 445 25.21 3.79 3.65
C GLU A 445 23.70 4.05 3.56
N TYR A 446 23.04 4.07 4.73
CA TYR A 446 21.62 4.37 4.90
C TYR A 446 21.45 5.58 5.82
N LYS A 447 20.63 6.54 5.42
CA LYS A 447 20.24 7.67 6.26
C LYS A 447 19.16 7.24 7.26
N TYR A 448 19.11 7.94 8.38
CA TYR A 448 18.04 7.73 9.35
C TYR A 448 16.78 8.52 9.01
N SER A 449 15.66 7.86 9.15
CA SER A 449 14.36 8.52 9.28
C SER A 449 14.29 9.29 10.60
N LYS A 450 13.57 10.40 10.65
CA LYS A 450 13.39 11.18 11.88
C LYS A 450 12.69 10.39 12.99
N ASN A 451 11.88 9.39 12.61
CA ASN A 451 11.11 8.54 13.52
C ASN A 451 11.82 7.21 13.81
N ILE A 452 13.15 7.17 13.65
CA ILE A 452 13.93 5.97 13.91
C ILE A 452 13.78 5.48 15.35
N ALA A 453 13.61 4.16 15.51
CA ALA A 453 13.57 3.45 16.76
C ALA A 453 14.61 2.31 16.79
N PHE A 454 14.89 1.78 17.97
CA PHE A 454 15.89 0.74 18.20
C PHE A 454 15.31 -0.27 19.19
N SER A 455 15.32 -1.56 18.87
CA SER A 455 14.83 -2.64 19.76
C SER A 455 15.57 -2.68 21.10
N PHE A 456 16.83 -2.28 21.10
CA PHE A 456 17.72 -2.25 22.27
C PHE A 456 17.81 -0.86 22.95
N GLY A 457 16.83 0.01 22.67
CA GLY A 457 16.57 1.27 23.38
C GLY A 457 17.34 2.49 22.90
N SER A 458 18.56 2.39 22.38
CA SER A 458 19.34 3.57 22.00
C SER A 458 20.40 3.27 20.93
N GLU A 459 20.56 4.19 19.99
CA GLU A 459 21.62 4.19 18.98
C GLU A 459 23.03 3.99 19.57
N THR A 460 23.28 4.53 20.77
CA THR A 460 24.60 4.41 21.42
C THR A 460 24.93 3.00 21.91
N SER A 461 23.95 2.10 21.87
CA SER A 461 24.15 0.68 22.20
C SER A 461 24.63 -0.14 21.02
N MET A 462 24.63 0.41 19.81
CA MET A 462 25.14 -0.28 18.62
C MET A 462 26.66 -0.49 18.73
N THR A 463 27.09 -1.67 18.30
CA THR A 463 28.51 -2.05 18.24
C THR A 463 28.89 -2.31 16.79
N THR A 464 29.95 -1.68 16.30
CA THR A 464 30.49 -1.97 14.97
C THR A 464 31.02 -3.41 14.89
N LYS A 465 30.90 -4.01 13.71
CA LYS A 465 31.20 -5.42 13.43
C LYS A 465 30.19 -6.42 14.06
N SER A 466 29.10 -5.96 14.63
CA SER A 466 27.96 -6.79 14.99
C SER A 466 26.92 -6.77 13.89
N ASP A 467 26.13 -7.83 13.81
CA ASP A 467 25.10 -7.98 12.80
C ASP A 467 23.77 -7.38 13.28
N TYR A 468 23.13 -6.67 12.38
CA TYR A 468 21.86 -6.00 12.62
C TYR A 468 20.90 -6.26 11.47
N VAL A 469 19.62 -6.18 11.77
CA VAL A 469 18.54 -6.05 10.80
C VAL A 469 18.08 -4.59 10.85
N ILE A 470 18.14 -3.92 9.71
CA ILE A 470 17.57 -2.59 9.58
C ILE A 470 16.29 -2.67 8.78
N TYR A 471 15.30 -1.88 9.17
CA TYR A 471 14.04 -1.76 8.45
C TYR A 471 13.95 -0.37 7.84
N LEU A 472 13.49 -0.34 6.60
CA LEU A 472 13.44 0.88 5.80
C LEU A 472 12.02 1.44 5.76
N ASP A 473 11.92 2.76 5.80
CA ASP A 473 10.67 3.45 5.47
C ASP A 473 10.44 3.46 3.95
N THR A 474 9.31 3.97 3.52
CA THR A 474 8.92 4.06 2.09
C THR A 474 9.88 4.89 1.24
N ASN A 475 10.73 5.71 1.88
CA ASN A 475 11.74 6.54 1.23
C ASN A 475 13.14 5.89 1.24
N GLY A 476 13.25 4.65 1.72
CA GLY A 476 14.50 3.91 1.83
C GLY A 476 15.40 4.38 2.98
N MET A 477 14.84 5.07 3.98
CA MET A 477 15.58 5.50 5.17
C MET A 477 15.39 4.52 6.30
N VAL A 478 16.43 4.34 7.14
CA VAL A 478 16.34 3.44 8.30
C VAL A 478 15.36 4.01 9.32
N ILE A 479 14.31 3.27 9.59
CA ILE A 479 13.30 3.64 10.59
C ILE A 479 13.31 2.74 11.83
N TYR A 480 13.84 1.52 11.72
CA TYR A 480 14.02 0.63 12.85
C TYR A 480 15.32 -0.15 12.72
N VAL A 481 16.00 -0.34 13.84
CA VAL A 481 17.21 -1.16 13.93
C VAL A 481 16.99 -2.22 14.99
N ASP A 482 17.12 -3.46 14.58
CA ASP A 482 17.04 -4.60 15.48
C ASP A 482 18.35 -5.39 15.47
N GLU A 483 18.59 -6.10 16.55
CA GLU A 483 19.69 -7.05 16.60
C GLU A 483 19.29 -8.28 15.78
N GLN A 484 20.18 -8.74 14.91
CA GLN A 484 19.91 -9.96 14.15
C GLN A 484 19.73 -11.14 15.11
N GLU A 485 18.56 -11.78 15.08
CA GLU A 485 18.35 -13.02 15.81
C GLU A 485 19.20 -14.13 15.20
N PHE A 486 19.87 -14.88 16.05
CA PHE A 486 20.64 -16.04 15.62
C PHE A 486 19.74 -17.28 15.58
N ASP A 487 19.85 -18.06 14.51
CA ASP A 487 19.20 -19.36 14.42
C ASP A 487 19.62 -20.25 15.60
N ALA A 488 18.69 -21.04 16.10
CA ALA A 488 18.94 -22.02 17.17
C ALA A 488 20.09 -23.00 16.87
N SER A 489 20.42 -23.20 15.59
CA SER A 489 21.60 -23.98 15.16
C SER A 489 22.93 -23.27 15.41
N GLN A 490 22.92 -21.97 15.65
CA GLN A 490 24.13 -21.12 15.82
C GLN A 490 24.50 -20.89 17.29
N TYR A 491 23.95 -21.66 18.21
CA TYR A 491 24.37 -21.62 19.61
C TYR A 491 25.50 -22.59 19.89
N ALA A 492 26.42 -22.17 20.74
CA ALA A 492 27.49 -23.03 21.23
C ALA A 492 27.86 -22.68 22.68
N TYR A 493 28.51 -23.62 23.37
CA TYR A 493 29.11 -23.35 24.66
C TYR A 493 30.62 -23.15 24.47
N VAL A 494 31.19 -22.07 25.03
CA VAL A 494 32.63 -21.76 24.98
C VAL A 494 33.35 -22.59 26.04
N LEU A 495 34.04 -23.63 25.59
CA LEU A 495 34.74 -24.56 26.48
C LEU A 495 36.07 -23.99 26.94
N TYR A 496 36.88 -23.50 25.99
CA TYR A 496 38.18 -22.87 26.22
C TYR A 496 38.42 -21.74 25.24
N THR A 497 39.21 -20.75 25.68
CA THR A 497 39.63 -19.62 24.85
C THR A 497 41.15 -19.51 24.86
N GLN A 498 41.70 -19.08 23.75
CA GLN A 498 43.15 -18.85 23.63
C GLN A 498 43.41 -17.58 22.81
N SER A 499 43.89 -16.54 23.47
CA SER A 499 44.34 -15.33 22.79
C SER A 499 45.75 -15.53 22.22
N SER A 500 45.94 -15.02 21.01
CA SER A 500 47.25 -15.04 20.36
C SER A 500 48.04 -13.80 20.68
N ASN A 501 49.15 -13.99 21.37
CA ASN A 501 50.16 -12.92 21.59
C ASN A 501 51.09 -12.72 20.39
N SER A 502 50.86 -13.40 19.27
CA SER A 502 51.70 -13.37 18.08
C SER A 502 51.14 -12.39 17.05
N ARG A 503 52.03 -11.63 16.40
CA ARG A 503 51.67 -10.68 15.34
C ARG A 503 50.95 -11.35 14.13
N PHE A 504 51.04 -12.66 14.01
CA PHE A 504 50.47 -13.46 12.92
C PHE A 504 49.63 -14.63 13.43
N GLY A 505 49.38 -14.72 14.73
CA GLY A 505 48.50 -15.72 15.32
C GLY A 505 47.08 -15.19 15.34
N LYS A 506 46.13 -16.10 15.26
CA LYS A 506 44.69 -15.80 15.44
C LYS A 506 44.25 -16.22 16.82
N ASP A 507 43.34 -15.49 17.39
CA ASP A 507 42.63 -15.92 18.59
C ASP A 507 41.77 -17.14 18.24
N GLN A 508 41.65 -18.05 19.19
CA GLN A 508 40.95 -19.30 18.99
C GLN A 508 40.03 -19.58 20.17
N VAL A 509 38.91 -20.19 19.85
CA VAL A 509 37.96 -20.72 20.85
C VAL A 509 37.64 -22.17 20.57
N GLN A 510 37.39 -22.92 21.61
CA GLN A 510 36.86 -24.25 21.52
C GLN A 510 35.40 -24.23 21.90
N LEU A 511 34.55 -24.56 20.95
CA LEU A 511 33.10 -24.50 21.04
C LEU A 511 32.52 -25.91 21.14
N VAL A 512 31.57 -26.10 22.03
CA VAL A 512 30.67 -27.25 22.02
C VAL A 512 29.41 -26.86 21.26
N MET A 513 29.23 -27.45 20.10
CA MET A 513 28.16 -27.11 19.17
C MET A 513 26.82 -27.74 19.60
N SER A 514 25.73 -27.29 19.00
CA SER A 514 24.36 -27.77 19.27
C SER A 514 24.18 -29.27 19.02
N ASP A 515 24.94 -29.84 18.09
CA ASP A 515 24.95 -31.28 17.79
C ASP A 515 25.82 -32.12 18.74
N GLY A 516 26.41 -31.46 19.77
CA GLY A 516 27.34 -32.06 20.72
C GLY A 516 28.77 -32.23 20.21
N SER A 517 29.07 -31.83 18.97
CA SER A 517 30.46 -31.85 18.48
C SER A 517 31.30 -30.74 19.14
N VAL A 518 32.62 -31.00 19.27
CA VAL A 518 33.56 -29.98 19.76
C VAL A 518 34.39 -29.50 18.59
N LYS A 519 34.42 -28.19 18.38
CA LYS A 519 35.22 -27.54 17.34
C LYS A 519 36.18 -26.51 17.94
N THR A 520 37.40 -26.49 17.44
CA THR A 520 38.32 -25.34 17.68
C THR A 520 38.26 -24.48 16.42
N VAL A 521 37.97 -23.22 16.60
CA VAL A 521 37.77 -22.26 15.52
C VAL A 521 38.60 -21.01 15.74
N ASP A 522 39.05 -20.38 14.65
CA ASP A 522 39.67 -19.06 14.69
C ASP A 522 38.54 -18.02 14.90
N THR A 523 38.87 -16.96 15.65
CA THR A 523 37.90 -15.90 15.93
C THR A 523 38.40 -14.55 15.41
N ASP A 524 37.45 -13.68 15.12
CA ASP A 524 37.66 -12.31 14.63
C ASP A 524 38.12 -11.34 15.74
N ASP A 525 37.87 -11.70 17.02
CA ASP A 525 38.24 -10.90 18.20
C ASP A 525 38.66 -11.81 19.39
N ASP A 526 39.15 -11.19 20.47
CA ASP A 526 39.50 -11.87 21.73
C ASP A 526 38.24 -12.12 22.58
N TYR A 527 37.83 -13.37 22.67
CA TYR A 527 36.65 -13.81 23.43
C TYR A 527 37.00 -14.50 24.76
N THR A 528 38.18 -14.21 25.35
CA THR A 528 38.57 -14.82 26.63
C THR A 528 37.57 -14.58 27.77
N SER A 529 36.84 -13.47 27.74
CA SER A 529 35.78 -13.17 28.69
C SER A 529 34.54 -14.08 28.60
N LEU A 530 34.38 -14.76 27.47
CA LEU A 530 33.21 -15.62 27.20
C LEU A 530 33.46 -17.09 27.58
N GLU A 531 34.66 -17.47 28.06
CA GLU A 531 34.91 -18.83 28.50
C GLU A 531 33.93 -19.29 29.57
N GLY A 532 33.29 -20.44 29.35
CA GLY A 532 32.31 -21.00 30.26
C GLY A 532 30.90 -20.39 30.09
N THR A 533 30.62 -19.72 28.98
CA THR A 533 29.31 -19.15 28.68
C THR A 533 28.69 -19.79 27.44
N ILE A 534 27.37 -19.65 27.31
CA ILE A 534 26.67 -19.97 26.06
C ILE A 534 26.75 -18.72 25.17
N VAL A 535 27.07 -18.94 23.91
CA VAL A 535 27.20 -17.89 22.90
C VAL A 535 26.38 -18.22 21.66
N TYR A 536 25.96 -17.17 20.98
CA TYR A 536 25.67 -17.23 19.57
C TYR A 536 26.99 -17.19 18.80
N TYR A 537 27.08 -17.88 17.68
CA TYR A 537 28.23 -17.81 16.81
C TYR A 537 27.84 -17.62 15.35
N ARG A 538 28.67 -16.94 14.62
CA ARG A 538 28.57 -16.84 13.16
C ARG A 538 29.97 -17.04 12.57
N ALA A 539 30.07 -17.77 11.48
CA ALA A 539 31.28 -17.92 10.72
C ALA A 539 31.23 -17.01 9.48
N ASP A 540 32.26 -16.24 9.23
CA ASP A 540 32.41 -15.49 7.99
C ASP A 540 32.84 -16.39 6.82
N ASP A 541 32.90 -15.81 5.61
CA ASP A 541 33.35 -16.52 4.40
C ASP A 541 34.81 -17.00 4.46
N LYS A 542 35.60 -16.53 5.40
CA LYS A 542 36.99 -16.93 5.63
C LYS A 542 37.13 -18.01 6.70
N GLY A 543 36.01 -18.37 7.35
CA GLY A 543 35.95 -19.36 8.43
C GLY A 543 36.37 -18.80 9.79
N GLU A 544 36.36 -17.47 9.98
CA GLU A 544 36.54 -16.85 11.28
C GLU A 544 35.16 -16.74 11.97
N TYR A 545 35.17 -16.95 13.29
CA TYR A 545 33.93 -16.98 14.08
C TYR A 545 33.81 -15.70 14.91
N ALA A 546 32.70 -15.02 14.75
CA ALA A 546 32.24 -13.98 15.66
C ALA A 546 31.35 -14.64 16.76
N LEU A 547 31.58 -14.23 18.02
CA LEU A 547 30.82 -14.77 19.15
C LEU A 547 30.12 -13.65 19.90
N ARG A 548 28.87 -13.92 20.30
CA ARG A 548 28.10 -13.03 21.17
C ARG A 548 27.56 -13.84 22.35
N GLN A 549 27.63 -13.31 23.56
CA GLN A 549 27.07 -13.97 24.70
C GLN A 549 25.55 -14.07 24.56
N ALA A 550 25.02 -15.27 24.58
CA ALA A 550 23.59 -15.51 24.59
C ALA A 550 23.07 -15.18 25.98
N ALA A 551 22.23 -14.18 26.12
CA ALA A 551 21.59 -13.69 27.33
C ALA A 551 22.31 -13.94 28.69
N ASN A 552 22.00 -13.23 29.71
CA ASN A 552 22.67 -13.17 31.03
C ASN A 552 23.01 -14.54 31.65
N VAL A 553 24.10 -15.16 31.24
CA VAL A 553 24.66 -16.35 31.91
C VAL A 553 25.61 -15.88 33.00
N HIS A 554 25.18 -15.90 34.24
CA HIS A 554 26.02 -15.57 35.37
C HIS A 554 26.81 -16.80 35.85
N LYS A 555 28.12 -16.65 35.96
CA LYS A 555 29.07 -17.72 36.37
C LYS A 555 28.85 -18.28 37.78
N ASN A 556 28.08 -17.62 38.64
CA ASN A 556 27.90 -18.02 40.03
C ASN A 556 26.44 -17.99 40.45
N GLY A 557 25.76 -19.11 40.28
CA GLY A 557 24.50 -19.37 40.92
C GLY A 557 23.32 -18.59 40.38
N SER A 558 23.45 -17.93 39.26
CA SER A 558 22.40 -17.17 38.62
C SER A 558 21.96 -17.81 37.33
N ILE A 559 20.91 -17.53 36.94
CA ILE A 559 19.82 -17.96 36.18
C ILE A 559 19.98 -17.58 34.72
N VAL A 560 19.89 -18.53 33.83
CA VAL A 560 19.57 -18.29 32.43
C VAL A 560 18.05 -18.11 32.39
N THR A 561 17.59 -16.93 32.05
CA THR A 561 16.19 -16.71 31.67
C THR A 561 16.09 -16.96 30.18
N THR A 562 15.32 -17.94 29.79
CA THR A 562 14.97 -18.16 28.39
C THR A 562 13.75 -17.28 28.05
N GLU A 563 13.50 -17.03 26.79
CA GLU A 563 12.39 -16.21 26.30
C GLU A 563 11.00 -16.67 26.79
N ASP A 564 10.86 -17.93 27.21
CA ASP A 564 9.64 -18.45 27.83
C ASP A 564 9.61 -18.33 29.35
N ASP A 565 10.35 -17.36 29.93
CA ASP A 565 10.43 -17.08 31.38
C ASP A 565 10.87 -18.27 32.26
N ARG A 566 11.44 -19.29 31.66
CA ARG A 566 12.01 -20.42 32.40
C ARG A 566 13.41 -20.10 32.86
N THR A 567 13.62 -20.26 34.12
CA THR A 567 14.88 -19.99 34.82
C THR A 567 15.63 -21.27 35.09
N TYR A 568 16.87 -21.33 34.67
CA TYR A 568 17.76 -22.46 34.91
C TYR A 568 18.91 -22.02 35.81
N PRO A 569 18.97 -22.46 37.07
CA PRO A 569 20.07 -22.12 37.94
C PRO A 569 21.35 -22.83 37.50
N ILE A 570 22.46 -22.09 37.47
CA ILE A 570 23.79 -22.61 37.25
C ILE A 570 24.47 -22.75 38.59
N SER A 571 25.00 -23.94 38.89
CA SER A 571 25.74 -24.16 40.12
C SER A 571 27.15 -23.58 40.04
N THR A 572 27.79 -23.37 41.20
CA THR A 572 29.17 -22.87 41.34
C THR A 572 30.23 -23.74 40.63
N ASN A 573 29.88 -24.94 40.20
CA ASN A 573 30.75 -25.86 39.49
C ASN A 573 30.49 -25.90 37.98
N GLY A 574 29.71 -24.97 37.44
CA GLY A 574 29.37 -24.95 36.02
C GLY A 574 28.34 -26.00 35.61
N VAL A 575 27.48 -26.39 36.52
CA VAL A 575 26.39 -27.35 36.25
C VAL A 575 25.10 -26.62 35.98
N LEU A 576 24.51 -26.87 34.80
CA LEU A 576 23.20 -26.41 34.45
C LEU A 576 22.15 -27.35 35.04
N ARG A 577 21.18 -26.83 35.78
CA ARG A 577 20.11 -27.65 36.37
C ARG A 577 18.80 -27.44 35.64
N ASN A 578 18.25 -28.51 35.14
CA ASN A 578 16.90 -28.57 34.64
C ASN A 578 16.05 -29.48 35.54
N GLY A 579 15.24 -28.90 36.38
CA GLY A 579 14.43 -29.69 37.33
C GLY A 579 15.29 -30.51 38.30
N ALA A 580 15.24 -31.83 38.24
CA ALA A 580 15.98 -32.73 39.11
C ALA A 580 17.33 -33.21 38.57
N THR A 581 17.74 -32.72 37.38
CA THR A 581 18.94 -33.23 36.70
C THR A 581 20.03 -32.18 36.63
N ASP A 582 21.23 -32.50 37.10
CA ASP A 582 22.41 -31.63 37.06
C ASP A 582 23.28 -31.99 35.85
N PHE A 583 23.73 -30.98 35.08
CA PHE A 583 24.63 -31.13 33.97
C PHE A 583 25.93 -30.36 34.22
N ASP A 584 27.07 -31.00 34.06
CA ASP A 584 28.35 -30.34 34.13
C ASP A 584 28.69 -29.77 32.74
N MET A 585 28.66 -28.47 32.63
CA MET A 585 28.84 -27.75 31.35
C MET A 585 30.25 -27.91 30.77
N LYS A 586 31.27 -28.24 31.56
CA LYS A 586 32.63 -28.50 31.06
C LYS A 586 32.86 -29.90 30.53
N ASN A 587 32.11 -30.84 31.09
CA ASN A 587 32.24 -32.27 30.72
C ASN A 587 31.06 -32.77 29.91
N THR A 588 30.04 -31.91 29.74
CA THR A 588 28.80 -32.25 29.07
C THR A 588 28.73 -31.48 27.75
N ARG A 589 28.39 -32.16 26.70
CA ARG A 589 28.15 -31.55 25.42
C ARG A 589 26.82 -30.83 25.45
N ALA A 590 26.91 -29.60 25.53
CA ALA A 590 26.03 -28.45 25.39
C ALA A 590 24.54 -28.53 25.46
N ALA A 591 23.98 -27.55 26.05
CA ALA A 591 22.57 -27.31 26.05
C ALA A 591 22.23 -26.14 25.17
N ILE A 592 21.17 -26.25 24.40
CA ILE A 592 20.61 -25.10 23.72
C ILE A 592 19.11 -25.07 23.88
N THR A 593 18.65 -23.88 24.10
CA THR A 593 17.22 -23.65 24.23
C THR A 593 16.76 -22.83 23.04
N THR A 594 15.72 -23.25 22.40
CA THR A 594 15.04 -22.50 21.38
C THR A 594 13.78 -21.89 21.93
N LYS A 595 13.28 -20.89 21.25
CA LYS A 595 11.99 -20.22 21.56
C LYS A 595 10.82 -21.21 21.76
N THR A 596 10.90 -22.40 21.19
CA THR A 596 9.86 -23.42 21.21
C THR A 596 10.16 -24.65 22.05
N GLY A 597 11.32 -24.74 22.68
CA GLY A 597 11.67 -25.91 23.49
C GLY A 597 13.09 -25.93 23.99
N THR A 598 13.24 -26.47 25.16
CA THR A 598 14.52 -26.66 25.78
C THR A 598 15.17 -27.90 25.27
N THR A 599 16.33 -27.74 24.77
CA THR A 599 17.15 -28.85 24.42
C THR A 599 18.36 -28.91 25.32
N VAL A 600 18.49 -29.94 26.05
CA VAL A 600 19.58 -30.09 26.99
C VAL A 600 20.39 -31.32 26.67
N TYR A 601 21.61 -31.27 26.84
CA TYR A 601 22.50 -32.18 26.48
C TYR A 601 23.57 -32.50 27.38
N GLY A 602 23.47 -33.56 27.85
CA GLY A 602 24.45 -34.18 28.59
C GLY A 602 25.32 -35.04 27.71
N ASN A 603 26.55 -35.02 27.96
CA ASN A 603 27.42 -36.06 27.49
C ASN A 603 27.21 -37.31 28.36
N SER A 604 26.94 -38.40 27.75
CA SER A 604 26.78 -39.67 28.44
C SER A 604 28.09 -40.40 28.76
N GLU A 605 29.24 -39.76 28.54
CA GLU A 605 30.51 -40.30 28.96
C GLU A 605 31.08 -39.55 30.15
#